data_505de724893896e2a168a07d7662d0be
#
_entry.id   505de724893896e2a168a07d7662d0be
#
_cell.length_a   1.000
_cell.length_b   1.000
_cell.length_c   1.000
_cell.angle_alpha   90.00
_cell.angle_beta   90.00
_cell.angle_gamma   90.00
#
_symmetry.space_group_name_H-M   'P 1'
#
loop_
_entity.id
_entity.type
_entity.pdbx_description
1 polymer ?
#
loop_
_entity_poly.entity_id
_entity_poly.type
_entity_poly.pdbx_seq_one_letter_code
_entity_poly.pdbx_strand_id
1 'polypeptide(L)'
;MDKLVPVIPAKEKSFPAIPSSARHAILVPSVRFDDNSRSIIGSLIGIANEETIVLIADNSENIEKKRFLEQIRAINPNIFAVHHEKNIGGQGNFDYLFDWSEGVEFTALMADDDWISPDYHVSAFRYLEKMPHLTGAAVGNSIIMHGSPRERTVDGSQPQMVGETPIERMRKWSGVTSRITMYNASRRSALKNAAAYIRRTPIPAITLLEDLWETNRLALGAFVTKPGKGFLVHNPTPTSSWQDIYQRLHGDSALPFSYIYFSALSTAIQLGIFHTGTLSPLKTKNDKTVCANHLFDHVFKKQFLATVGGQEKVARSQFSKHPRVLEGFLKYCMPPFPDQITFDQNILEWYISLVDALETKPQNGEVPLSEKFRQFSSDLLPTFQLETL
;
A
#
# COMPACT_ATOMS: atom_id res chain seq x y z
N MET A 1 -16.48 16.53 12.29
CA MET A 1 -16.25 15.31 13.10
C MET A 1 -16.70 14.14 12.28
N ASP A 2 -15.87 13.72 11.36
CA ASP A 2 -16.23 12.63 10.48
C ASP A 2 -15.58 11.36 11.00
N LYS A 3 -16.47 10.42 11.28
CA LYS A 3 -16.23 9.06 11.70
C LYS A 3 -15.12 8.47 10.84
N LEU A 4 -14.16 7.78 11.43
CA LEU A 4 -13.39 6.77 10.75
C LEU A 4 -14.35 6.09 9.78
N VAL A 5 -14.14 6.28 8.47
CA VAL A 5 -15.05 5.72 7.46
C VAL A 5 -15.12 4.24 7.74
N PRO A 6 -16.26 3.69 8.14
CA PRO A 6 -16.33 2.27 8.47
C PRO A 6 -15.95 1.50 7.22
N VAL A 7 -14.97 0.61 7.34
CA VAL A 7 -14.71 -0.38 6.29
C VAL A 7 -16.03 -1.09 6.05
N ILE A 8 -16.60 -0.95 4.85
CA ILE A 8 -17.88 -1.58 4.51
C ILE A 8 -17.70 -3.08 4.69
N PRO A 9 -18.49 -3.73 5.56
CA PRO A 9 -18.37 -5.17 5.75
C PRO A 9 -18.52 -5.89 4.41
N ALA A 10 -17.69 -6.90 4.15
CA ALA A 10 -17.69 -7.63 2.88
C ALA A 10 -19.08 -8.18 2.48
N LYS A 11 -19.94 -8.47 3.47
CA LYS A 11 -21.32 -8.97 3.26
C LYS A 11 -22.29 -7.94 2.69
N GLU A 12 -21.97 -6.65 2.72
CA GLU A 12 -22.85 -5.56 2.23
C GLU A 12 -22.43 -5.04 0.86
N LYS A 13 -21.30 -5.53 0.32
CA LYS A 13 -20.79 -5.10 -0.97
C LYS A 13 -21.55 -5.82 -2.09
N SER A 14 -22.26 -5.08 -2.91
CA SER A 14 -22.82 -5.56 -4.16
C SER A 14 -21.87 -5.23 -5.31
N PHE A 15 -21.35 -6.24 -5.98
CA PHE A 15 -20.45 -6.07 -7.12
C PHE A 15 -21.18 -6.37 -8.43
N PRO A 16 -20.98 -5.59 -9.49
CA PRO A 16 -21.34 -6.02 -10.83
C PRO A 16 -20.65 -7.33 -11.17
N ALA A 17 -21.39 -8.25 -11.81
CA ALA A 17 -20.85 -9.55 -12.16
C ALA A 17 -19.69 -9.43 -13.15
N ILE A 18 -18.60 -10.13 -12.88
CA ILE A 18 -17.45 -10.26 -13.76
C ILE A 18 -17.67 -11.45 -14.71
N PRO A 19 -17.38 -11.32 -16.01
CA PRO A 19 -17.45 -12.43 -16.94
C PRO A 19 -16.55 -13.59 -16.51
N SER A 20 -17.04 -14.82 -16.65
CA SER A 20 -16.25 -16.02 -16.32
C SER A 20 -15.04 -16.25 -17.24
N SER A 21 -15.00 -15.57 -18.39
CA SER A 21 -13.84 -15.52 -19.31
C SER A 21 -12.71 -14.61 -18.81
N ALA A 22 -13.00 -13.68 -17.89
CA ALA A 22 -12.01 -12.74 -17.41
C ALA A 22 -10.97 -13.43 -16.50
N ARG A 23 -9.72 -13.39 -16.91
CA ARG A 23 -8.57 -13.91 -16.15
C ARG A 23 -7.74 -12.81 -15.53
N HIS A 24 -7.76 -11.61 -16.12
CA HIS A 24 -6.95 -10.46 -15.76
C HIS A 24 -7.86 -9.29 -15.38
N ALA A 25 -7.49 -8.53 -14.35
CA ALA A 25 -8.17 -7.29 -14.00
C ALA A 25 -7.17 -6.17 -13.76
N ILE A 26 -7.40 -5.02 -14.40
CA ILE A 26 -6.74 -3.76 -14.07
C ILE A 26 -7.63 -3.02 -13.09
N LEU A 27 -7.10 -2.77 -11.88
CA LEU A 27 -7.80 -2.14 -10.76
C LEU A 27 -7.49 -0.64 -10.76
N VAL A 28 -8.50 0.20 -10.90
CA VAL A 28 -8.37 1.66 -10.99
C VAL A 28 -9.11 2.33 -9.83
N PRO A 29 -8.44 2.55 -8.68
CA PRO A 29 -8.98 3.44 -7.66
C PRO A 29 -8.95 4.88 -8.20
N SER A 30 -10.10 5.52 -8.27
CA SER A 30 -10.24 6.80 -8.96
C SER A 30 -10.96 7.82 -8.09
N VAL A 31 -10.42 9.04 -8.05
CA VAL A 31 -11.01 10.17 -7.32
C VAL A 31 -10.98 11.45 -8.12
N ARG A 32 -10.07 11.59 -9.08
CA ARG A 32 -9.87 12.80 -9.89
C ARG A 32 -10.85 12.87 -11.05
N PHE A 33 -11.18 14.09 -11.46
CA PHE A 33 -11.97 14.34 -12.66
C PHE A 33 -11.51 15.63 -13.36
N ASP A 34 -10.30 15.61 -13.85
CA ASP A 34 -9.69 16.62 -14.71
C ASP A 34 -9.44 16.05 -16.13
N ASP A 35 -8.92 16.86 -17.03
CA ASP A 35 -8.68 16.45 -18.42
C ASP A 35 -7.64 15.32 -18.50
N ASN A 36 -6.68 15.30 -17.59
CA ASN A 36 -5.67 14.26 -17.53
C ASN A 36 -6.30 12.91 -17.13
N SER A 37 -7.05 12.86 -16.03
CA SER A 37 -7.71 11.65 -15.58
C SER A 37 -8.77 11.15 -16.59
N ARG A 38 -9.49 12.04 -17.26
CA ARG A 38 -10.40 11.69 -18.36
C ARG A 38 -9.66 11.00 -19.50
N SER A 39 -8.53 11.55 -19.92
CA SER A 39 -7.70 11.01 -20.99
C SER A 39 -7.13 9.64 -20.62
N ILE A 40 -6.64 9.49 -19.37
CA ILE A 40 -6.12 8.25 -18.84
C ILE A 40 -7.19 7.16 -18.80
N ILE A 41 -8.35 7.45 -18.20
CA ILE A 41 -9.48 6.50 -18.14
C ILE A 41 -9.95 6.17 -19.55
N GLY A 42 -10.02 7.15 -20.45
CA GLY A 42 -10.38 6.95 -21.87
C GLY A 42 -9.43 6.00 -22.59
N SER A 43 -8.14 6.02 -22.28
CA SER A 43 -7.14 5.11 -22.88
C SER A 43 -7.37 3.64 -22.55
N LEU A 44 -8.06 3.35 -21.43
CA LEU A 44 -8.38 1.98 -21.00
C LEU A 44 -9.35 1.26 -21.95
N ILE A 45 -10.11 2.02 -22.77
CA ILE A 45 -11.00 1.44 -23.79
C ILE A 45 -10.24 0.53 -24.75
N GLY A 46 -9.01 0.90 -25.12
CA GLY A 46 -8.16 0.11 -26.00
C GLY A 46 -7.49 -1.10 -25.35
N ILE A 47 -7.53 -1.19 -24.03
CA ILE A 47 -6.88 -2.26 -23.26
C ILE A 47 -7.88 -3.37 -22.89
N ALA A 48 -9.10 -2.98 -22.50
CA ALA A 48 -10.11 -3.90 -22.01
C ALA A 48 -10.64 -4.81 -23.12
N ASN A 49 -10.71 -6.12 -22.83
CA ASN A 49 -11.27 -7.18 -23.69
C ASN A 49 -11.86 -8.30 -22.81
N GLU A 50 -12.38 -9.37 -23.42
CA GLU A 50 -13.04 -10.46 -22.71
C GLU A 50 -12.14 -11.19 -21.70
N GLU A 51 -10.83 -11.22 -21.91
CA GLU A 51 -9.85 -11.85 -21.02
C GLU A 51 -9.29 -10.87 -20.00
N THR A 52 -9.11 -9.60 -20.40
CA THR A 52 -8.56 -8.50 -19.56
C THR A 52 -9.63 -7.46 -19.33
N ILE A 53 -10.19 -7.41 -18.14
CA ILE A 53 -11.19 -6.42 -17.75
C ILE A 53 -10.57 -5.25 -17.00
N VAL A 54 -11.28 -4.12 -17.01
CA VAL A 54 -10.93 -2.94 -16.20
C VAL A 54 -12.02 -2.72 -15.14
N LEU A 55 -11.61 -2.62 -13.89
CA LEU A 55 -12.48 -2.34 -12.75
C LEU A 55 -12.17 -0.95 -12.21
N ILE A 56 -13.11 -0.02 -12.32
CA ILE A 56 -12.96 1.36 -11.85
C ILE A 56 -13.88 1.58 -10.65
N ALA A 57 -13.30 1.93 -9.51
CA ALA A 57 -14.06 2.36 -8.35
C ALA A 57 -13.87 3.86 -8.13
N ASP A 58 -14.92 4.60 -8.42
CA ASP A 58 -14.93 6.05 -8.35
C ASP A 58 -15.36 6.55 -6.97
N ASN A 59 -14.47 7.26 -6.35
CA ASN A 59 -14.60 7.81 -4.98
C ASN A 59 -14.74 9.34 -4.97
N SER A 60 -15.10 9.95 -6.13
CA SER A 60 -15.08 11.41 -6.32
C SER A 60 -16.34 12.13 -5.87
N GLU A 61 -17.46 11.43 -5.67
CA GLU A 61 -18.80 12.02 -5.45
C GLU A 61 -19.24 12.96 -6.61
N ASN A 62 -18.57 12.90 -7.77
CA ASN A 62 -18.80 13.80 -8.89
C ASN A 62 -19.76 13.19 -9.93
N ILE A 63 -20.93 13.80 -10.07
CA ILE A 63 -21.99 13.31 -10.98
C ILE A 63 -21.60 13.36 -12.46
N GLU A 64 -20.75 14.30 -12.86
CA GLU A 64 -20.26 14.39 -14.24
C GLU A 64 -19.29 13.25 -14.55
N LYS A 65 -18.44 12.90 -13.58
CA LYS A 65 -17.57 11.73 -13.68
C LYS A 65 -18.39 10.44 -13.77
N LYS A 66 -19.44 10.29 -12.97
CA LYS A 66 -20.36 9.16 -13.09
C LYS A 66 -20.89 9.02 -14.50
N ARG A 67 -21.40 10.10 -15.11
CA ARG A 67 -21.89 10.11 -16.50
C ARG A 67 -20.80 9.75 -17.51
N PHE A 68 -19.60 10.26 -17.31
CA PHE A 68 -18.45 9.94 -18.15
C PHE A 68 -18.12 8.43 -18.08
N LEU A 69 -18.11 7.84 -16.89
CA LEU A 69 -17.86 6.40 -16.72
C LEU A 69 -18.97 5.54 -17.35
N GLU A 70 -20.23 5.98 -17.30
CA GLU A 70 -21.34 5.34 -18.02
C GLU A 70 -21.14 5.36 -19.55
N GLN A 71 -20.65 6.47 -20.10
CA GLN A 71 -20.30 6.56 -21.52
C GLN A 71 -19.15 5.63 -21.91
N ILE A 72 -18.08 5.57 -21.11
CA ILE A 72 -16.95 4.66 -21.33
C ILE A 72 -17.43 3.19 -21.34
N ARG A 73 -18.28 2.80 -20.39
CA ARG A 73 -18.86 1.46 -20.35
C ARG A 73 -19.74 1.14 -21.56
N ALA A 74 -20.45 2.11 -22.09
CA ALA A 74 -21.25 1.93 -23.30
C ALA A 74 -20.38 1.70 -24.55
N ILE A 75 -19.16 2.24 -24.59
CA ILE A 75 -18.19 2.03 -25.67
C ILE A 75 -17.53 0.66 -25.56
N ASN A 76 -17.11 0.26 -24.34
CA ASN A 76 -16.47 -1.03 -24.11
C ASN A 76 -17.08 -1.74 -22.87
N PRO A 77 -17.86 -2.81 -23.09
CA PRO A 77 -18.56 -3.53 -22.03
C PRO A 77 -17.63 -4.30 -21.08
N ASN A 78 -16.34 -4.43 -21.41
CA ASN A 78 -15.32 -5.05 -20.54
C ASN A 78 -14.72 -4.05 -19.55
N ILE A 79 -15.21 -2.81 -19.53
CA ILE A 79 -14.92 -1.82 -18.50
C ILE A 79 -16.10 -1.80 -17.53
N PHE A 80 -15.84 -2.09 -16.29
CA PHE A 80 -16.80 -2.05 -15.20
C PHE A 80 -16.48 -0.85 -14.31
N ALA A 81 -17.48 -0.04 -13.99
CA ALA A 81 -17.31 1.11 -13.13
C ALA A 81 -18.40 1.17 -12.06
N VAL A 82 -18.00 1.50 -10.84
CA VAL A 82 -18.88 1.80 -9.72
C VAL A 82 -18.57 3.21 -9.24
N HIS A 83 -19.60 4.00 -9.01
CA HIS A 83 -19.52 5.31 -8.40
C HIS A 83 -20.05 5.21 -6.95
N HIS A 84 -19.21 5.51 -5.98
CA HIS A 84 -19.62 5.52 -4.57
C HIS A 84 -20.44 6.76 -4.26
N GLU A 85 -21.57 6.59 -3.57
CA GLU A 85 -22.42 7.71 -3.14
C GLU A 85 -21.72 8.64 -2.13
N LYS A 86 -20.73 8.09 -1.41
CA LYS A 86 -19.89 8.79 -0.46
C LYS A 86 -18.45 8.35 -0.61
N ASN A 87 -17.52 9.26 -0.37
CA ASN A 87 -16.12 8.93 -0.31
C ASN A 87 -15.84 7.91 0.80
N ILE A 88 -15.38 6.72 0.43
CA ILE A 88 -15.04 5.63 1.34
C ILE A 88 -13.56 5.58 1.73
N GLY A 89 -12.81 6.65 1.40
CA GLY A 89 -11.37 6.72 1.60
C GLY A 89 -10.56 5.90 0.59
N GLY A 90 -9.28 6.18 0.48
CA GLY A 90 -8.40 5.48 -0.46
C GLY A 90 -8.29 3.99 -0.17
N GLN A 91 -8.11 3.63 1.09
CA GLN A 91 -8.03 2.23 1.51
C GLN A 91 -9.34 1.46 1.28
N GLY A 92 -10.47 2.07 1.60
CA GLY A 92 -11.80 1.47 1.37
C GLY A 92 -12.05 1.24 -0.12
N ASN A 93 -11.65 2.19 -0.97
CA ASN A 93 -11.76 2.08 -2.42
C ASN A 93 -10.89 0.95 -3.00
N PHE A 94 -9.70 0.82 -2.45
CA PHE A 94 -8.78 -0.25 -2.81
C PHE A 94 -9.30 -1.63 -2.42
N ASP A 95 -9.80 -1.76 -1.19
CA ASP A 95 -10.43 -2.98 -0.69
C ASP A 95 -11.66 -3.38 -1.51
N TYR A 96 -12.44 -2.38 -1.93
CA TYR A 96 -13.58 -2.61 -2.80
C TYR A 96 -13.15 -3.25 -4.12
N LEU A 97 -12.15 -2.67 -4.79
CA LEU A 97 -11.61 -3.20 -6.05
C LEU A 97 -10.99 -4.60 -5.90
N PHE A 98 -10.27 -4.82 -4.81
CA PHE A 98 -9.66 -6.12 -4.56
C PHE A 98 -10.72 -7.21 -4.36
N ASP A 99 -11.80 -6.93 -3.61
CA ASP A 99 -12.90 -7.86 -3.44
C ASP A 99 -13.65 -8.07 -4.75
N TRP A 100 -13.94 -6.99 -5.47
CA TRP A 100 -14.62 -7.07 -6.76
C TRP A 100 -13.86 -7.91 -7.79
N SER A 101 -12.54 -7.92 -7.72
CA SER A 101 -11.70 -8.77 -8.58
C SER A 101 -11.69 -10.26 -8.15
N GLU A 102 -12.56 -10.68 -7.24
CA GLU A 102 -12.66 -12.10 -6.90
C GLU A 102 -13.06 -12.92 -8.13
N GLY A 103 -12.31 -13.99 -8.37
CA GLY A 103 -12.50 -14.84 -9.56
C GLY A 103 -11.48 -14.64 -10.66
N VAL A 104 -10.77 -13.47 -10.74
CA VAL A 104 -9.66 -13.34 -11.68
C VAL A 104 -8.37 -13.93 -11.11
N GLU A 105 -7.49 -14.37 -11.99
CA GLU A 105 -6.21 -14.98 -11.62
C GLU A 105 -5.11 -13.93 -11.38
N PHE A 106 -5.12 -12.86 -12.17
CA PHE A 106 -4.09 -11.82 -12.15
C PHE A 106 -4.70 -10.44 -12.02
N THR A 107 -4.02 -9.57 -11.27
CA THR A 107 -4.40 -8.18 -11.10
C THR A 107 -3.22 -7.25 -11.34
N ALA A 108 -3.49 -6.05 -11.82
CA ALA A 108 -2.55 -4.93 -11.82
C ALA A 108 -3.26 -3.70 -11.27
N LEU A 109 -2.54 -2.85 -10.54
CA LEU A 109 -3.04 -1.57 -10.08
C LEU A 109 -2.70 -0.49 -11.09
N MET A 110 -3.57 0.50 -11.24
CA MET A 110 -3.32 1.71 -12.01
C MET A 110 -3.98 2.89 -11.32
N ALA A 111 -3.23 3.96 -11.08
CA ALA A 111 -3.81 5.21 -10.59
C ALA A 111 -4.49 5.98 -11.73
N ASP A 112 -5.44 6.88 -11.39
CA ASP A 112 -6.17 7.69 -12.37
C ASP A 112 -5.39 8.94 -12.85
N ASP A 113 -4.10 9.04 -12.48
CA ASP A 113 -3.13 10.05 -12.92
C ASP A 113 -1.90 9.48 -13.62
N ASP A 114 -1.83 8.16 -13.79
CA ASP A 114 -0.74 7.47 -14.44
C ASP A 114 -1.14 6.96 -15.82
N TRP A 115 -0.22 7.04 -16.79
CA TRP A 115 -0.42 6.52 -18.12
C TRP A 115 0.18 5.14 -18.30
N ILE A 116 -0.58 4.23 -18.91
CA ILE A 116 -0.06 2.95 -19.36
C ILE A 116 -0.31 2.76 -20.86
N SER A 117 0.67 2.16 -21.55
CA SER A 117 0.40 1.66 -22.89
C SER A 117 -0.36 0.32 -22.82
N PRO A 118 -1.20 0.01 -23.84
CA PRO A 118 -1.95 -1.25 -23.89
C PRO A 118 -1.09 -2.50 -23.67
N ASP A 119 0.14 -2.49 -24.17
CA ASP A 119 1.04 -3.63 -24.09
C ASP A 119 1.65 -3.87 -22.71
N TYR A 120 1.64 -2.88 -21.80
CA TYR A 120 2.37 -2.97 -20.54
C TYR A 120 1.80 -4.06 -19.62
N HIS A 121 0.57 -3.90 -19.18
CA HIS A 121 -0.05 -4.87 -18.27
C HIS A 121 -0.39 -6.19 -18.97
N VAL A 122 -0.88 -6.16 -20.21
CA VAL A 122 -1.24 -7.37 -20.97
C VAL A 122 -0.02 -8.26 -21.19
N SER A 123 1.14 -7.69 -21.53
CA SER A 123 2.38 -8.45 -21.68
C SER A 123 2.85 -9.06 -20.35
N ALA A 124 2.69 -8.33 -19.24
CA ALA A 124 3.04 -8.82 -17.92
C ALA A 124 2.12 -9.98 -17.47
N PHE A 125 0.81 -9.89 -17.71
CA PHE A 125 -0.12 -10.98 -17.45
C PHE A 125 0.24 -12.24 -18.22
N ARG A 126 0.43 -12.13 -19.55
CA ARG A 126 0.84 -13.25 -20.41
C ARG A 126 2.18 -13.86 -20.00
N TYR A 127 3.08 -13.03 -19.46
CA TYR A 127 4.35 -13.52 -18.93
C TYR A 127 4.15 -14.33 -17.64
N LEU A 128 3.34 -13.83 -16.72
CA LEU A 128 3.00 -14.53 -15.47
C LEU A 128 2.28 -15.86 -15.70
N GLU A 129 1.42 -15.96 -16.72
CA GLU A 129 0.74 -17.20 -17.09
C GLU A 129 1.75 -18.32 -17.42
N LYS A 130 2.84 -17.96 -18.10
CA LYS A 130 3.90 -18.90 -18.50
C LYS A 130 4.89 -19.22 -17.38
N MET A 131 4.88 -18.45 -16.29
CA MET A 131 5.88 -18.52 -15.21
C MET A 131 5.21 -18.74 -13.84
N PRO A 132 4.80 -19.99 -13.55
CA PRO A 132 4.00 -20.28 -12.33
C PRO A 132 4.73 -20.00 -11.01
N HIS A 133 6.06 -19.96 -11.02
CA HIS A 133 6.87 -19.64 -9.84
C HIS A 133 7.00 -18.13 -9.55
N LEU A 134 6.55 -17.27 -10.48
CA LEU A 134 6.53 -15.83 -10.26
C LEU A 134 5.21 -15.39 -9.63
N THR A 135 5.29 -14.50 -8.67
CA THR A 135 4.13 -13.87 -8.02
C THR A 135 3.83 -12.49 -8.59
N GLY A 136 4.78 -11.89 -9.31
CA GLY A 136 4.57 -10.64 -10.00
C GLY A 136 5.58 -10.43 -11.12
N ALA A 137 5.22 -9.58 -12.08
CA ALA A 137 6.07 -9.21 -13.19
C ALA A 137 5.73 -7.82 -13.74
N ALA A 138 6.76 -7.18 -14.33
CA ALA A 138 6.63 -6.06 -15.23
C ALA A 138 7.22 -6.43 -16.61
N VAL A 139 6.57 -6.01 -17.69
CA VAL A 139 7.08 -6.20 -19.05
C VAL A 139 6.98 -4.87 -19.80
N GLY A 140 8.07 -4.12 -19.80
CA GLY A 140 8.13 -2.78 -20.38
C GLY A 140 9.06 -1.87 -19.61
N ASN A 141 8.90 -0.57 -19.83
CA ASN A 141 9.70 0.47 -19.22
C ASN A 141 8.83 1.36 -18.31
N SER A 142 9.40 1.80 -17.20
CA SER A 142 8.78 2.82 -16.34
C SER A 142 9.40 4.17 -16.62
N ILE A 143 8.56 5.21 -16.67
CA ILE A 143 8.97 6.60 -16.88
C ILE A 143 8.41 7.41 -15.72
N ILE A 144 9.27 8.11 -15.00
CA ILE A 144 8.86 9.03 -13.94
C ILE A 144 8.88 10.43 -14.50
N MET A 145 7.77 11.15 -14.39
CA MET A 145 7.66 12.56 -14.77
C MET A 145 7.97 13.44 -13.55
N HIS A 146 8.94 14.33 -13.68
CA HIS A 146 9.31 15.28 -12.62
C HIS A 146 8.81 16.68 -12.98
N GLY A 147 7.55 16.96 -12.65
CA GLY A 147 6.98 18.32 -12.75
C GLY A 147 6.68 18.84 -14.16
N SER A 148 7.45 18.48 -15.18
CA SER A 148 7.18 18.85 -16.56
C SER A 148 7.46 17.69 -17.53
N PRO A 149 6.80 17.68 -18.72
CA PRO A 149 7.07 16.68 -19.75
C PRO A 149 8.53 16.66 -20.26
N ARG A 150 9.28 17.71 -19.97
CA ARG A 150 10.71 17.82 -20.35
C ARG A 150 11.64 17.22 -19.30
N GLU A 151 11.17 17.10 -18.05
CA GLU A 151 11.92 16.54 -16.92
C GLU A 151 11.42 15.12 -16.64
N ARG A 152 11.77 14.19 -17.52
CA ARG A 152 11.42 12.78 -17.37
C ARG A 152 12.68 11.94 -17.19
N THR A 153 12.62 11.06 -16.24
CA THR A 153 13.64 10.02 -16.07
C THR A 153 13.05 8.70 -16.50
N VAL A 154 13.68 8.05 -17.47
CA VAL A 154 13.36 6.65 -17.73
C VAL A 154 13.93 5.87 -16.56
N ASP A 155 13.06 5.18 -15.82
CA ASP A 155 13.51 4.22 -14.82
C ASP A 155 14.15 3.04 -15.57
N GLY A 156 15.45 3.15 -15.78
CA GLY A 156 16.26 2.09 -16.37
C GLY A 156 16.47 0.91 -15.41
N SER A 157 15.98 1.04 -14.16
CA SER A 157 16.03 -0.04 -13.20
C SER A 157 15.06 -1.14 -13.65
N GLN A 158 15.60 -2.32 -13.82
CA GLN A 158 14.79 -3.52 -14.03
C GLN A 158 14.93 -4.42 -12.81
N PRO A 159 14.18 -4.13 -11.75
CA PRO A 159 14.34 -4.83 -10.49
C PRO A 159 14.09 -6.32 -10.67
N GLN A 160 15.07 -7.11 -10.25
CA GLN A 160 15.02 -8.57 -10.24
C GLN A 160 14.99 -9.03 -8.78
N MET A 161 13.78 -9.15 -8.24
CA MET A 161 13.59 -9.61 -6.87
C MET A 161 13.45 -11.13 -6.87
N VAL A 162 14.52 -11.80 -7.33
CA VAL A 162 14.62 -13.25 -7.42
C VAL A 162 15.54 -13.76 -6.31
N GLY A 163 15.27 -14.96 -5.80
CA GLY A 163 16.03 -15.61 -4.74
C GLY A 163 15.32 -16.86 -4.29
N GLU A 164 16.07 -17.81 -3.76
CA GLU A 164 15.53 -19.08 -3.27
C GLU A 164 14.68 -18.84 -2.01
N THR A 165 15.16 -17.96 -1.14
CA THR A 165 14.52 -17.65 0.12
C THR A 165 13.74 -16.32 0.10
N PRO A 166 12.70 -16.18 0.94
CA PRO A 166 11.98 -14.91 1.07
C PRO A 166 12.89 -13.73 1.45
N ILE A 167 13.84 -13.95 2.36
CA ILE A 167 14.74 -12.88 2.82
C ILE A 167 15.67 -12.37 1.71
N GLU A 168 16.13 -13.24 0.81
CA GLU A 168 16.92 -12.81 -0.34
C GLU A 168 16.13 -11.90 -1.27
N ARG A 169 14.88 -12.23 -1.53
CA ARG A 169 13.98 -11.41 -2.35
C ARG A 169 13.69 -10.05 -1.69
N MET A 170 13.44 -10.04 -0.38
CA MET A 170 13.17 -8.82 0.39
C MET A 170 14.41 -7.91 0.50
N ARG A 171 15.62 -8.49 0.61
CA ARG A 171 16.87 -7.70 0.56
C ARG A 171 17.06 -7.01 -0.79
N LYS A 172 16.71 -7.67 -1.90
CA LYS A 172 16.73 -7.06 -3.22
C LYS A 172 15.70 -5.94 -3.35
N TRP A 173 14.50 -6.15 -2.82
CA TRP A 173 13.47 -5.10 -2.75
C TRP A 173 13.96 -3.87 -1.96
N SER A 174 14.59 -4.07 -0.83
CA SER A 174 15.16 -2.99 -0.02
C SER A 174 16.24 -2.18 -0.73
N GLY A 175 16.91 -2.76 -1.71
CA GLY A 175 17.92 -2.11 -2.55
C GLY A 175 17.34 -1.31 -3.72
N VAL A 176 16.04 -1.45 -4.02
CA VAL A 176 15.41 -0.74 -5.14
C VAL A 176 14.97 0.65 -4.70
N THR A 177 15.29 1.65 -5.49
CA THR A 177 14.94 3.06 -5.22
C THR A 177 13.56 3.44 -5.75
N SER A 178 13.06 2.75 -6.76
CA SER A 178 11.75 3.01 -7.38
C SER A 178 10.69 2.07 -6.81
N ARG A 179 9.57 2.63 -6.36
CA ARG A 179 8.41 1.90 -5.83
C ARG A 179 7.31 1.67 -6.87
N ILE A 180 7.62 1.79 -8.16
CA ILE A 180 6.65 1.58 -9.24
C ILE A 180 6.20 0.11 -9.32
N THR A 181 6.86 -0.78 -8.59
CA THR A 181 6.56 -2.22 -8.61
C THR A 181 5.14 -2.57 -8.15
N MET A 182 4.48 -1.72 -7.37
CA MET A 182 3.07 -1.95 -6.99
C MET A 182 2.10 -1.88 -8.18
N TYR A 183 2.39 -1.05 -9.18
CA TYR A 183 1.55 -0.90 -10.38
C TYR A 183 1.70 -2.04 -11.39
N ASN A 184 2.53 -3.02 -11.08
CA ASN A 184 2.82 -4.13 -11.97
C ASN A 184 1.87 -5.31 -11.76
N ALA A 185 1.80 -6.17 -12.77
CA ALA A 185 0.97 -7.36 -12.72
C ALA A 185 1.39 -8.30 -11.59
N SER A 186 0.41 -8.85 -10.91
CA SER A 186 0.59 -9.78 -9.79
C SER A 186 -0.41 -10.92 -9.86
N ARG A 187 -0.05 -12.11 -9.35
CA ARG A 187 -1.05 -13.12 -9.02
C ARG A 187 -1.93 -12.60 -7.89
N ARG A 188 -3.24 -12.57 -8.10
CA ARG A 188 -4.18 -12.07 -7.10
C ARG A 188 -4.05 -12.83 -5.78
N SER A 189 -3.84 -14.14 -5.84
CA SER A 189 -3.62 -14.97 -4.65
C SER A 189 -2.43 -14.52 -3.79
N ALA A 190 -1.39 -13.95 -4.42
CA ALA A 190 -0.21 -13.46 -3.71
C ALA A 190 -0.44 -12.12 -2.97
N LEU A 191 -1.61 -11.51 -3.12
CA LEU A 191 -1.97 -10.24 -2.45
C LEU A 191 -3.00 -10.45 -1.33
N LYS A 192 -3.60 -11.62 -1.24
CA LYS A 192 -4.74 -11.91 -0.35
C LYS A 192 -4.46 -11.62 1.13
N ASN A 193 -3.31 -12.02 1.63
CA ASN A 193 -2.98 -11.85 3.06
C ASN A 193 -2.73 -10.38 3.40
N ALA A 194 -2.07 -9.63 2.50
CA ALA A 194 -1.88 -8.19 2.67
C ALA A 194 -3.22 -7.45 2.67
N ALA A 195 -4.13 -7.76 1.76
CA ALA A 195 -5.48 -7.20 1.75
C ALA A 195 -6.23 -7.50 3.04
N ALA A 196 -6.18 -8.75 3.54
CA ALA A 196 -6.81 -9.13 4.81
C ALA A 196 -6.22 -8.37 6.02
N TYR A 197 -4.92 -8.08 6.01
CA TYR A 197 -4.27 -7.30 7.05
C TYR A 197 -4.72 -5.83 6.99
N ILE A 198 -4.68 -5.22 5.81
CA ILE A 198 -5.04 -3.82 5.59
C ILE A 198 -6.47 -3.53 6.05
N ARG A 199 -7.41 -4.46 5.84
CA ARG A 199 -8.79 -4.34 6.34
C ARG A 199 -8.92 -4.32 7.85
N ARG A 200 -8.01 -4.95 8.54
CA ARG A 200 -8.09 -5.12 9.99
C ARG A 200 -7.34 -4.06 10.76
N THR A 201 -6.33 -3.42 10.12
CA THR A 201 -5.52 -2.41 10.81
C THR A 201 -6.36 -1.17 11.16
N PRO A 202 -6.37 -0.75 12.42
CA PRO A 202 -7.06 0.47 12.82
C PRO A 202 -6.26 1.74 12.48
N ILE A 203 -4.99 1.60 12.09
CA ILE A 203 -4.09 2.71 11.78
C ILE A 203 -3.66 2.61 10.33
N PRO A 204 -4.32 3.32 9.41
CA PRO A 204 -3.89 3.40 8.03
C PRO A 204 -2.56 4.17 7.92
N ALA A 205 -1.72 3.76 6.98
CA ALA A 205 -0.51 4.49 6.61
C ALA A 205 -0.38 4.51 5.09
N ILE A 206 -0.01 5.65 4.51
CA ILE A 206 -0.01 5.83 3.04
C ILE A 206 0.85 4.78 2.35
N THR A 207 2.08 4.58 2.83
CA THR A 207 3.02 3.65 2.21
C THR A 207 2.80 2.20 2.62
N LEU A 208 1.96 1.95 3.62
CA LEU A 208 1.72 0.60 4.14
C LEU A 208 1.11 -0.33 3.10
N LEU A 209 0.14 0.17 2.33
CA LEU A 209 -0.51 -0.62 1.29
C LEU A 209 0.50 -1.12 0.26
N GLU A 210 1.34 -0.23 -0.22
CA GLU A 210 2.37 -0.52 -1.22
C GLU A 210 3.39 -1.52 -0.69
N ASP A 211 3.98 -1.21 0.46
CA ASP A 211 5.02 -2.03 1.08
C ASP A 211 4.49 -3.42 1.48
N LEU A 212 3.26 -3.52 1.99
CA LEU A 212 2.64 -4.80 2.32
C LEU A 212 2.34 -5.65 1.09
N TRP A 213 1.85 -5.05 0.03
CA TRP A 213 1.58 -5.79 -1.20
C TRP A 213 2.85 -6.35 -1.81
N GLU A 214 3.89 -5.53 -1.90
CA GLU A 214 5.17 -5.94 -2.44
C GLU A 214 5.83 -7.01 -1.58
N THR A 215 5.94 -6.80 -0.29
CA THR A 215 6.61 -7.74 0.61
C THR A 215 5.82 -9.04 0.80
N ASN A 216 4.48 -8.99 0.82
CA ASN A 216 3.65 -10.20 0.83
C ASN A 216 3.84 -11.04 -0.44
N ARG A 217 3.87 -10.39 -1.59
CA ARG A 217 4.13 -11.04 -2.87
C ARG A 217 5.51 -11.71 -2.87
N LEU A 218 6.54 -11.00 -2.39
CA LEU A 218 7.92 -11.50 -2.31
C LEU A 218 8.11 -12.61 -1.27
N ALA A 219 7.28 -12.65 -0.24
CA ALA A 219 7.26 -13.76 0.70
C ALA A 219 6.82 -15.08 0.03
N LEU A 220 5.94 -14.99 -0.97
CA LEU A 220 5.37 -16.14 -1.68
C LEU A 220 6.16 -16.57 -2.93
N GLY A 221 6.85 -15.64 -3.60
CA GLY A 221 7.57 -15.94 -4.82
C GLY A 221 8.36 -14.76 -5.36
N ALA A 222 8.95 -14.94 -6.53
CA ALA A 222 9.79 -13.94 -7.16
C ALA A 222 9.00 -12.90 -7.96
N PHE A 223 9.60 -11.73 -8.11
CA PHE A 223 9.18 -10.68 -9.01
C PHE A 223 10.31 -10.38 -10.01
N VAL A 224 9.94 -10.21 -11.28
CA VAL A 224 10.89 -9.89 -12.34
C VAL A 224 10.41 -8.75 -13.21
N THR A 225 11.36 -7.96 -13.69
CA THR A 225 11.13 -6.99 -14.76
C THR A 225 11.79 -7.48 -16.05
N LYS A 226 11.07 -7.38 -17.15
CA LYS A 226 11.54 -7.75 -18.49
C LYS A 226 11.45 -6.55 -19.42
N PRO A 227 12.44 -6.38 -20.33
CA PRO A 227 12.30 -5.44 -21.44
C PRO A 227 11.05 -5.75 -22.26
N GLY A 228 10.37 -4.70 -22.71
CA GLY A 228 9.17 -4.82 -23.54
C GLY A 228 8.88 -3.51 -24.26
N LYS A 229 7.89 -3.53 -25.16
CA LYS A 229 7.45 -2.34 -25.89
C LYS A 229 6.52 -1.45 -25.04
N GLY A 230 5.89 -2.04 -24.03
CA GLY A 230 4.99 -1.33 -23.13
C GLY A 230 5.71 -0.31 -22.25
N PHE A 231 4.97 0.67 -21.79
CA PHE A 231 5.48 1.66 -20.83
C PHE A 231 4.39 2.06 -19.82
N LEU A 232 4.86 2.39 -18.63
CA LEU A 232 4.10 3.06 -17.58
C LEU A 232 4.72 4.44 -17.38
N VAL A 233 3.91 5.48 -17.45
CA VAL A 233 4.33 6.85 -17.13
C VAL A 233 3.70 7.23 -15.80
N HIS A 234 4.52 7.24 -14.76
CA HIS A 234 4.11 7.72 -13.45
C HIS A 234 4.21 9.24 -13.40
N ASN A 235 3.09 9.89 -13.10
CA ASN A 235 3.00 11.34 -12.94
C ASN A 235 2.86 11.67 -11.44
N PRO A 236 3.98 11.83 -10.70
CA PRO A 236 3.89 12.21 -9.30
C PRO A 236 3.20 13.57 -9.20
N THR A 237 2.15 13.62 -8.42
CA THR A 237 1.32 14.84 -8.27
C THR A 237 2.11 15.93 -7.59
N PRO A 238 2.45 17.05 -8.28
CA PRO A 238 3.39 18.03 -7.74
C PRO A 238 2.80 18.98 -6.69
N THR A 239 1.49 18.98 -6.48
CA THR A 239 0.80 20.15 -5.90
C THR A 239 0.16 19.94 -4.53
N SER A 240 0.24 18.74 -3.99
CA SER A 240 -0.36 18.48 -2.68
C SER A 240 0.73 18.19 -1.67
N SER A 241 0.68 18.86 -0.50
CA SER A 241 1.49 18.42 0.63
C SER A 241 1.10 16.98 1.00
N TRP A 242 2.03 16.20 1.54
CA TRP A 242 1.71 14.88 2.07
C TRP A 242 0.55 14.92 3.08
N GLN A 243 0.40 16.03 3.78
CA GLN A 243 -0.70 16.25 4.71
C GLN A 243 -2.05 16.39 4.00
N ASP A 244 -2.10 17.08 2.84
CA ASP A 244 -3.31 17.21 2.03
C ASP A 244 -3.68 15.86 1.37
N ILE A 245 -2.68 15.10 0.92
CA ILE A 245 -2.88 13.75 0.40
C ILE A 245 -3.47 12.86 1.50
N TYR A 246 -2.94 12.97 2.70
CA TYR A 246 -3.41 12.20 3.84
C TYR A 246 -4.84 12.55 4.25
N GLN A 247 -5.15 13.82 4.40
CA GLN A 247 -6.51 14.26 4.71
C GLN A 247 -7.53 13.77 3.68
N ARG A 248 -7.12 13.78 2.38
CA ARG A 248 -7.97 13.25 1.31
C ARG A 248 -8.15 11.74 1.34
N LEU A 249 -7.12 10.99 1.72
CA LEU A 249 -7.16 9.52 1.75
C LEU A 249 -7.80 8.96 3.02
N HIS A 250 -7.64 9.63 4.14
CA HIS A 250 -7.96 9.10 5.46
C HIS A 250 -8.90 10.00 6.28
N GLY A 251 -9.33 11.13 5.73
CA GLY A 251 -10.13 12.13 6.45
C GLY A 251 -9.35 12.86 7.56
N ASP A 252 -10.06 13.54 8.45
CA ASP A 252 -9.48 14.19 9.61
C ASP A 252 -9.02 13.13 10.62
N SER A 253 -7.76 12.73 10.51
CA SER A 253 -7.19 11.84 11.50
C SER A 253 -6.90 12.58 12.79
N ALA A 254 -7.15 11.92 13.90
CA ALA A 254 -6.87 12.43 15.24
C ALA A 254 -5.36 12.55 15.56
N LEU A 255 -4.46 12.24 14.64
CA LEU A 255 -3.01 12.19 14.85
C LEU A 255 -2.29 13.37 14.18
N PRO A 256 -2.11 14.52 14.87
CA PRO A 256 -1.55 15.74 14.29
C PRO A 256 -0.02 15.75 14.21
N PHE A 257 0.66 14.75 14.71
CA PHE A 257 2.12 14.62 14.57
C PHE A 257 2.47 14.63 13.09
N SER A 258 3.51 15.38 12.70
CA SER A 258 3.88 15.49 11.30
C SER A 258 3.67 14.14 10.61
N TYR A 259 2.62 14.07 9.84
CA TYR A 259 2.01 12.84 9.36
C TYR A 259 3.01 11.91 8.65
N ILE A 260 3.96 12.50 7.93
CA ILE A 260 5.04 11.76 7.23
C ILE A 260 5.82 10.89 8.21
N TYR A 261 6.16 11.42 9.37
CA TYR A 261 6.97 10.72 10.36
C TYR A 261 6.20 9.59 11.02
N PHE A 262 4.96 9.89 11.37
CA PHE A 262 4.08 8.88 11.96
C PHE A 262 3.78 7.77 10.95
N SER A 263 3.51 8.10 9.68
CA SER A 263 3.23 7.12 8.64
C SER A 263 4.42 6.20 8.39
N ALA A 264 5.64 6.74 8.34
CA ALA A 264 6.85 5.94 8.14
C ALA A 264 7.09 4.97 9.31
N LEU A 265 6.96 5.44 10.55
CA LEU A 265 7.07 4.59 11.74
C LEU A 265 5.94 3.54 11.76
N SER A 266 4.71 3.97 11.49
CA SER A 266 3.55 3.08 11.45
C SER A 266 3.71 1.97 10.41
N THR A 267 4.23 2.30 9.23
CA THR A 267 4.53 1.31 8.18
C THR A 267 5.58 0.31 8.66
N ALA A 268 6.68 0.78 9.25
CA ALA A 268 7.73 -0.11 9.77
C ALA A 268 7.18 -1.10 10.82
N ILE A 269 6.42 -0.60 11.80
CA ILE A 269 5.80 -1.40 12.86
C ILE A 269 4.83 -2.43 12.27
N GLN A 270 3.96 -2.01 11.34
CA GLN A 270 2.95 -2.87 10.77
C GLN A 270 3.54 -3.95 9.84
N LEU A 271 4.64 -3.67 9.13
CA LEU A 271 5.41 -4.70 8.44
C LEU A 271 5.98 -5.73 9.41
N GLY A 272 6.51 -5.28 10.55
CA GLY A 272 6.95 -6.18 11.63
C GLY A 272 5.83 -7.09 12.13
N ILE A 273 4.65 -6.52 12.46
CA ILE A 273 3.47 -7.29 12.90
C ILE A 273 3.00 -8.27 11.82
N PHE A 274 2.89 -7.82 10.56
CA PHE A 274 2.41 -8.64 9.47
C PHE A 274 3.29 -9.85 9.23
N HIS A 275 4.60 -9.65 9.07
CA HIS A 275 5.51 -10.74 8.74
C HIS A 275 5.78 -11.70 9.91
N THR A 276 5.62 -11.23 11.16
CA THR A 276 5.70 -12.09 12.34
C THR A 276 4.38 -12.82 12.63
N GLY A 277 3.26 -12.18 12.28
CA GLY A 277 1.91 -12.57 12.70
C GLY A 277 1.30 -13.77 11.98
N THR A 278 0.05 -14.04 12.32
CA THR A 278 -0.76 -15.16 11.77
C THR A 278 -1.14 -14.99 10.32
N LEU A 279 -1.22 -13.75 9.82
CA LEU A 279 -1.51 -13.46 8.41
C LEU A 279 -0.27 -13.56 7.51
N SER A 280 0.92 -13.70 8.07
CA SER A 280 2.14 -13.87 7.29
C SER A 280 2.07 -15.12 6.42
N PRO A 281 2.42 -15.05 5.13
CA PRO A 281 2.53 -16.23 4.28
C PRO A 281 3.80 -17.04 4.55
N LEU A 282 4.73 -16.51 5.36
CA LEU A 282 5.97 -17.19 5.77
C LEU A 282 5.64 -18.37 6.70
N LYS A 283 6.27 -19.51 6.43
CA LYS A 283 5.92 -20.78 7.11
C LYS A 283 6.71 -21.03 8.37
N THR A 284 8.01 -20.69 8.37
CA THR A 284 8.88 -20.99 9.52
C THR A 284 9.01 -19.80 10.47
N LYS A 285 9.24 -20.08 11.75
CA LYS A 285 9.51 -19.04 12.75
C LYS A 285 10.73 -18.20 12.36
N ASN A 286 11.77 -18.87 11.86
CA ASN A 286 13.00 -18.22 11.44
C ASN A 286 12.76 -17.24 10.27
N ASP A 287 12.07 -17.67 9.20
CA ASP A 287 11.77 -16.78 8.08
C ASP A 287 10.94 -15.58 8.51
N LYS A 288 9.93 -15.79 9.38
CA LYS A 288 9.11 -14.72 9.94
C LYS A 288 9.97 -13.70 10.68
N THR A 289 10.80 -14.16 11.60
CA THR A 289 11.66 -13.27 12.41
C THR A 289 12.68 -12.53 11.56
N VAL A 290 13.38 -13.24 10.68
CA VAL A 290 14.44 -12.63 9.85
C VAL A 290 13.85 -11.61 8.85
N CYS A 291 12.75 -11.94 8.19
CA CYS A 291 12.09 -11.03 7.25
C CYS A 291 11.47 -9.83 7.97
N ALA A 292 10.77 -10.04 9.07
CA ALA A 292 10.17 -8.95 9.85
C ALA A 292 11.22 -7.95 10.34
N ASN A 293 12.31 -8.43 10.92
CA ASN A 293 13.40 -7.58 11.40
C ASN A 293 14.08 -6.82 10.27
N HIS A 294 14.34 -7.48 9.14
CA HIS A 294 14.94 -6.83 7.98
C HIS A 294 14.06 -5.69 7.43
N LEU A 295 12.77 -5.96 7.24
CA LEU A 295 11.84 -4.97 6.70
C LEU A 295 11.58 -3.83 7.68
N PHE A 296 11.41 -4.16 8.95
CA PHE A 296 11.28 -3.16 10.01
C PHE A 296 12.50 -2.23 10.04
N ASP A 297 13.72 -2.77 10.18
CA ASP A 297 14.96 -1.99 10.24
C ASP A 297 15.14 -1.12 8.99
N HIS A 298 14.87 -1.68 7.81
CA HIS A 298 14.99 -0.97 6.56
C HIS A 298 14.06 0.25 6.47
N VAL A 299 12.75 0.06 6.71
CA VAL A 299 11.77 1.14 6.62
C VAL A 299 11.97 2.15 7.77
N PHE A 300 12.24 1.66 8.97
CA PHE A 300 12.52 2.50 10.12
C PHE A 300 13.72 3.43 9.87
N LYS A 301 14.84 2.89 9.38
CA LYS A 301 16.03 3.71 9.10
C LYS A 301 15.86 4.63 7.91
N LYS A 302 15.42 4.10 6.77
CA LYS A 302 15.36 4.89 5.52
C LYS A 302 14.27 5.95 5.49
N GLN A 303 13.16 5.70 6.16
CA GLN A 303 12.03 6.62 6.09
C GLN A 303 11.84 7.41 7.37
N PHE A 304 11.92 6.77 8.52
CA PHE A 304 11.67 7.42 9.80
C PHE A 304 12.93 8.10 10.36
N LEU A 305 14.02 7.35 10.60
CA LEU A 305 15.25 7.94 11.16
C LEU A 305 15.89 8.98 10.22
N ALA A 306 15.83 8.79 8.92
CA ALA A 306 16.33 9.78 7.96
C ALA A 306 15.68 11.16 8.15
N THR A 307 14.50 11.20 8.75
CA THR A 307 13.72 12.41 8.92
C THR A 307 13.75 12.95 10.36
N VAL A 308 13.67 12.07 11.36
CA VAL A 308 13.59 12.48 12.78
C VAL A 308 14.86 12.22 13.57
N GLY A 309 15.83 11.52 12.99
CA GLY A 309 17.05 11.16 13.69
C GLY A 309 17.83 12.38 14.19
N GLY A 310 18.29 12.33 15.43
CA GLY A 310 19.07 13.43 16.06
C GLY A 310 18.24 14.64 16.51
N GLN A 311 16.91 14.66 16.34
CA GLN A 311 16.08 15.82 16.70
C GLN A 311 15.67 15.84 18.19
N GLU A 312 16.63 15.71 19.11
CA GLU A 312 16.39 15.63 20.55
C GLU A 312 15.56 16.79 21.11
N LYS A 313 15.87 18.03 20.70
CA LYS A 313 15.14 19.22 21.18
C LYS A 313 13.67 19.18 20.81
N VAL A 314 13.35 18.72 19.62
CA VAL A 314 11.97 18.58 19.15
C VAL A 314 11.25 17.50 19.95
N ALA A 315 11.87 16.34 20.13
CA ALA A 315 11.29 15.25 20.93
C ALA A 315 11.06 15.68 22.39
N ARG A 316 12.01 16.35 23.04
CA ARG A 316 11.85 16.87 24.41
C ARG A 316 10.76 17.92 24.53
N SER A 317 10.64 18.83 23.55
CA SER A 317 9.58 19.83 23.54
C SER A 317 8.20 19.21 23.37
N GLN A 318 8.08 18.25 22.47
CA GLN A 318 6.79 17.67 22.07
C GLN A 318 6.28 16.61 23.04
N PHE A 319 7.19 15.79 23.60
CA PHE A 319 6.85 14.66 24.43
C PHE A 319 7.28 14.77 25.89
N SER A 320 7.54 16.00 26.38
CA SER A 320 7.89 16.23 27.79
C SER A 320 6.88 15.68 28.80
N LYS A 321 5.61 15.63 28.42
CA LYS A 321 4.52 15.08 29.27
C LYS A 321 4.27 13.58 29.08
N HIS A 322 5.01 12.95 28.16
CA HIS A 322 4.88 11.53 27.78
C HIS A 322 6.21 10.81 27.95
N PRO A 323 6.65 10.50 29.20
CA PRO A 323 8.01 10.02 29.47
C PRO A 323 8.38 8.74 28.74
N ARG A 324 7.46 7.77 28.57
CA ARG A 324 7.71 6.54 27.79
C ARG A 324 7.96 6.82 26.31
N VAL A 325 7.24 7.77 25.73
CA VAL A 325 7.45 8.17 24.33
C VAL A 325 8.80 8.84 24.17
N LEU A 326 9.14 9.76 25.08
CA LEU A 326 10.42 10.45 25.07
C LEU A 326 11.59 9.50 25.26
N GLU A 327 11.49 8.55 26.20
CA GLU A 327 12.52 7.54 26.43
C GLU A 327 12.79 6.69 25.16
N GLY A 328 11.73 6.23 24.50
CA GLY A 328 11.85 5.49 23.23
C GLY A 328 12.50 6.34 22.12
N PHE A 329 12.14 7.62 22.00
CA PHE A 329 12.83 8.53 21.06
C PHE A 329 14.33 8.66 21.39
N LEU A 330 14.67 8.84 22.66
CA LEU A 330 16.08 8.96 23.07
C LEU A 330 16.85 7.67 22.84
N LYS A 331 16.19 6.51 23.00
CA LYS A 331 16.79 5.20 22.79
C LYS A 331 16.99 4.85 21.32
N TYR A 332 15.96 5.06 20.48
CA TYR A 332 15.95 4.55 19.11
C TYR A 332 16.27 5.60 18.04
N CYS A 333 16.10 6.88 18.35
CA CYS A 333 16.22 7.95 17.37
C CYS A 333 17.40 8.89 17.60
N MET A 334 18.24 8.66 18.62
CA MET A 334 19.43 9.45 18.90
C MET A 334 20.71 8.71 18.53
N PRO A 335 21.73 9.42 18.00
CA PRO A 335 23.02 8.82 17.72
C PRO A 335 23.76 8.44 19.04
N PRO A 336 24.62 7.42 19.05
CA PRO A 336 24.90 6.56 17.90
C PRO A 336 23.73 5.61 17.60
N PHE A 337 23.32 5.56 16.32
CA PHE A 337 22.26 4.65 15.92
C PHE A 337 22.74 3.20 15.94
N PRO A 338 21.92 2.25 16.39
CA PRO A 338 22.25 0.83 16.31
C PRO A 338 22.47 0.39 14.85
N ASP A 339 23.44 -0.52 14.63
CA ASP A 339 23.67 -1.10 13.30
C ASP A 339 22.41 -1.83 12.78
N GLN A 340 21.65 -2.45 13.67
CA GLN A 340 20.37 -3.07 13.40
C GLN A 340 19.39 -2.78 14.53
N ILE A 341 18.15 -2.43 14.17
CA ILE A 341 17.04 -2.30 15.11
C ILE A 341 16.09 -3.47 14.89
N THR A 342 15.87 -4.23 15.95
CA THR A 342 15.01 -5.41 15.92
C THR A 342 13.58 -5.05 16.25
N PHE A 343 12.62 -5.60 15.51
CA PHE A 343 11.20 -5.50 15.83
C PHE A 343 10.90 -6.42 17.02
N ASP A 344 10.61 -5.82 18.17
CA ASP A 344 10.35 -6.53 19.43
C ASP A 344 9.17 -5.91 20.20
N GLN A 345 8.81 -6.50 21.32
CA GLN A 345 7.73 -6.02 22.19
C GLN A 345 7.99 -4.60 22.72
N ASN A 346 9.24 -4.22 22.98
CA ASN A 346 9.55 -2.90 23.52
C ASN A 346 9.28 -1.80 22.47
N ILE A 347 9.63 -2.06 21.22
CA ILE A 347 9.33 -1.15 20.10
C ILE A 347 7.82 -1.06 19.86
N LEU A 348 7.12 -2.19 19.94
CA LEU A 348 5.66 -2.21 19.79
C LEU A 348 4.97 -1.40 20.91
N GLU A 349 5.37 -1.60 22.15
CA GLU A 349 4.82 -0.86 23.29
C GLU A 349 5.18 0.64 23.24
N TRP A 350 6.37 0.98 22.79
CA TRP A 350 6.74 2.37 22.53
C TRP A 350 5.83 2.99 21.48
N TYR A 351 5.59 2.30 20.37
CA TYR A 351 4.70 2.80 19.32
C TYR A 351 3.27 2.98 19.82
N ILE A 352 2.73 2.02 20.58
CA ILE A 352 1.39 2.13 21.17
C ILE A 352 1.32 3.34 22.11
N SER A 353 2.36 3.58 22.92
CA SER A 353 2.43 4.75 23.79
C SER A 353 2.51 6.07 22.99
N LEU A 354 3.13 6.06 21.81
CA LEU A 354 3.15 7.20 20.90
C LEU A 354 1.76 7.46 20.30
N VAL A 355 1.05 6.41 19.87
CA VAL A 355 -0.34 6.54 19.39
C VAL A 355 -1.22 7.15 20.47
N ASP A 356 -1.13 6.67 21.69
CA ASP A 356 -1.87 7.20 22.85
C ASP A 356 -1.55 8.69 23.14
N ALA A 357 -0.27 9.06 23.05
CA ALA A 357 0.17 10.44 23.27
C ALA A 357 -0.28 11.42 22.17
N LEU A 358 -0.48 10.93 20.95
CA LEU A 358 -0.88 11.73 19.79
C LEU A 358 -2.39 11.76 19.58
N GLU A 359 -3.11 10.82 20.16
CA GLU A 359 -4.55 10.73 20.04
C GLU A 359 -5.23 11.90 20.76
N THR A 360 -6.09 12.62 20.06
CA THR A 360 -7.03 13.52 20.74
C THR A 360 -8.05 12.67 21.48
N LYS A 361 -8.28 12.96 22.76
CA LYS A 361 -9.15 12.17 23.61
C LYS A 361 -10.44 11.75 22.88
N PRO A 362 -10.72 10.44 22.84
CA PRO A 362 -11.91 9.94 22.16
C PRO A 362 -13.17 10.59 22.77
N GLN A 363 -14.11 10.95 21.93
CA GLN A 363 -15.37 11.53 22.38
C GLN A 363 -16.34 10.41 22.76
N ASN A 364 -17.07 10.64 23.89
CA ASN A 364 -18.27 9.90 24.24
C ASN A 364 -18.18 8.36 24.23
N GLY A 365 -17.18 7.77 24.90
CA GLY A 365 -17.13 6.32 25.12
C GLY A 365 -16.60 5.52 23.94
N GLU A 366 -15.99 6.15 22.93
CA GLU A 366 -15.26 5.43 21.90
C GLU A 366 -13.98 4.82 22.48
N VAL A 367 -13.67 3.59 22.05
CA VAL A 367 -12.42 2.91 22.42
C VAL A 367 -11.24 3.66 21.81
N PRO A 368 -10.20 4.02 22.58
CA PRO A 368 -9.01 4.69 22.08
C PRO A 368 -8.35 3.93 20.92
N LEU A 369 -7.72 4.67 20.00
CA LEU A 369 -7.02 4.09 18.86
C LEU A 369 -5.83 3.24 19.29
N SER A 370 -5.14 3.66 20.36
CA SER A 370 -4.06 2.90 21.00
C SER A 370 -4.55 1.54 21.53
N GLU A 371 -5.74 1.48 22.13
CA GLU A 371 -6.34 0.23 22.59
C GLU A 371 -6.80 -0.64 21.41
N LYS A 372 -7.43 -0.05 20.39
CA LYS A 372 -7.79 -0.76 19.15
C LYS A 372 -6.57 -1.38 18.49
N PHE A 373 -5.46 -0.63 18.45
CA PHE A 373 -4.22 -1.14 17.87
C PHE A 373 -3.54 -2.20 18.74
N ARG A 374 -3.61 -2.07 20.06
CA ARG A 374 -3.14 -3.09 21.00
C ARG A 374 -3.90 -4.42 20.80
N GLN A 375 -5.22 -4.35 20.73
CA GLN A 375 -6.05 -5.54 20.48
C GLN A 375 -5.73 -6.15 19.11
N PHE A 376 -5.66 -5.33 18.07
CA PHE A 376 -5.32 -5.76 16.72
C PHE A 376 -3.95 -6.48 16.66
N SER A 377 -2.92 -5.90 17.28
CA SER A 377 -1.60 -6.51 17.31
C SER A 377 -1.58 -7.82 18.12
N SER A 378 -2.29 -7.86 19.24
CA SER A 378 -2.43 -9.06 20.07
C SER A 378 -3.15 -10.20 19.33
N ASP A 379 -4.18 -9.88 18.53
CA ASP A 379 -4.91 -10.88 17.75
C ASP A 379 -4.06 -11.50 16.62
N LEU A 380 -3.11 -10.73 16.11
CA LEU A 380 -2.26 -11.18 15.00
C LEU A 380 -0.96 -11.83 15.44
N LEU A 381 -0.37 -11.31 16.50
CA LEU A 381 0.82 -11.90 17.08
C LEU A 381 0.34 -13.08 17.96
N PRO A 382 0.57 -14.33 17.55
CA PRO A 382 0.32 -15.44 18.46
C PRO A 382 1.09 -15.13 19.73
N THR A 383 0.64 -15.62 20.91
CA THR A 383 1.32 -15.52 22.20
C THR A 383 2.78 -16.04 22.09
N PHE A 384 3.47 -15.42 21.20
CA PHE A 384 4.89 -15.37 21.13
C PHE A 384 5.24 -14.42 22.28
N GLN A 385 5.58 -14.99 23.38
CA GLN A 385 6.69 -14.47 24.11
C GLN A 385 7.71 -14.07 23.03
N LEU A 386 7.73 -12.77 22.70
CA LEU A 386 8.88 -12.11 22.13
C LEU A 386 9.92 -12.11 23.26
N GLU A 387 10.13 -13.31 23.85
CA GLU A 387 11.19 -13.59 24.75
C GLU A 387 12.45 -13.43 23.93
N THR A 388 13.15 -12.35 24.26
CA THR A 388 14.60 -12.15 24.10
C THR A 388 15.25 -13.18 23.16
N LEU A 389 15.39 -12.78 21.90
CA LEU A 389 16.42 -13.28 21.03
C LEU A 389 17.73 -12.56 21.29
#